data_b44f7e5958d353e6b182b4e75387830c
#
_entry.id   b44f7e5958d353e6b182b4e75387830c
#
_cell.length_a   1.000
_cell.length_b   1.000
_cell.length_c   1.000
_cell.angle_alpha   90.00
_cell.angle_beta   90.00
_cell.angle_gamma   90.00
#
_symmetry.space_group_name_H-M   'P 1'
#
loop_
_entity.id
_entity.type
_entity.pdbx_description
1 polymer ?
#
loop_
_entity_poly.entity_id
_entity_poly.type
_entity_poly.pdbx_seq_one_letter_code
_entity_poly.pdbx_strand_id
1 'polypeptide(L)'
;VTAAQAAFFEFDAAGLEAWCGARGMPKFAAKQLMDWVYGKGVVDIDRMTNLSKANRDMLAHEMVFLQGSELRNLEATDGTRKLLVGWPAPGGESVSLPVLGVATGRETECVMIPSEERRTACVSSQMGCPVGCKFCASGLEGVEGNLTTGRIVEQVWRLAQQPGVGRISNVVFMGMGEPLANANAVMNAIRTLNAPWGMGISARKITVSTVGLPAAIRKLCDFELPVTLALSLHAPTDELRRQIIPWAEYSTVSELLGACQEYFAKTGREITLEYILLGGFNDQREQAEELARIARTIRANVNLIRYNEVDGLPFARPDDRDVLEFQSVLRDAGVNTHIRASRGRDIKAACGQLRHE
;
A
#
# COMPACT_ATOMS: atom_id res chain seq x y z
N VAL A 1 -9.86 -35.05 -4.95
CA VAL A 1 -9.11 -33.88 -4.43
C VAL A 1 -8.60 -33.17 -5.66
N THR A 2 -9.29 -32.12 -6.14
CA THR A 2 -8.77 -31.24 -7.18
C THR A 2 -7.55 -30.55 -6.60
N ALA A 3 -6.40 -30.70 -7.25
CA ALA A 3 -5.18 -29.98 -6.87
C ALA A 3 -5.50 -28.47 -6.84
N ALA A 4 -5.06 -27.78 -5.78
CA ALA A 4 -5.26 -26.34 -5.68
C ALA A 4 -4.61 -25.65 -6.89
N GLN A 5 -5.36 -24.81 -7.61
CA GLN A 5 -4.84 -24.05 -8.73
C GLN A 5 -3.70 -23.13 -8.28
N ALA A 6 -2.67 -23.02 -9.11
CA ALA A 6 -1.58 -22.11 -8.86
C ALA A 6 -2.01 -20.67 -9.18
N ALA A 7 -1.68 -19.72 -8.31
CA ALA A 7 -2.01 -18.31 -8.52
C ALA A 7 -0.91 -17.59 -9.29
N PHE A 8 -1.23 -17.01 -10.43
CA PHE A 8 -0.24 -16.37 -11.33
C PHE A 8 0.61 -15.29 -10.65
N PHE A 9 -0.01 -14.38 -9.90
CA PHE A 9 0.70 -13.26 -9.29
C PHE A 9 1.59 -13.66 -8.10
N GLU A 10 1.55 -14.92 -7.64
CA GLU A 10 2.48 -15.42 -6.61
C GLU A 10 3.85 -15.79 -7.20
N PHE A 11 3.97 -15.91 -8.52
CA PHE A 11 5.22 -16.29 -9.16
C PHE A 11 6.09 -15.08 -9.47
N ASP A 12 7.39 -15.24 -9.21
CA ASP A 12 8.43 -14.51 -9.92
C ASP A 12 8.77 -15.21 -11.25
N ALA A 13 9.70 -14.62 -12.03
CA ALA A 13 10.04 -15.17 -13.34
C ALA A 13 10.58 -16.60 -13.26
N ALA A 14 11.47 -16.87 -12.30
CA ALA A 14 12.11 -18.19 -12.13
C ALA A 14 11.08 -19.23 -11.67
N GLY A 15 10.22 -18.86 -10.72
CA GLY A 15 9.14 -19.72 -10.24
C GLY A 15 8.13 -20.07 -11.34
N LEU A 16 7.75 -19.10 -12.19
CA LEU A 16 6.85 -19.34 -13.32
C LEU A 16 7.50 -20.21 -14.40
N GLU A 17 8.82 -19.99 -14.68
CA GLU A 17 9.58 -20.85 -15.59
C GLU A 17 9.64 -22.31 -15.09
N ALA A 18 9.91 -22.49 -13.81
CA ALA A 18 9.92 -23.81 -13.20
C ALA A 18 8.53 -24.49 -13.24
N TRP A 19 7.47 -23.73 -12.96
CA TRP A 19 6.09 -24.19 -13.00
C TRP A 19 5.69 -24.64 -14.43
N CYS A 20 6.01 -23.84 -15.42
CA CYS A 20 5.79 -24.16 -16.85
C CYS A 20 6.59 -25.40 -17.29
N GLY A 21 7.88 -25.47 -16.92
CA GLY A 21 8.77 -26.57 -17.25
C GLY A 21 8.32 -27.91 -16.68
N ALA A 22 7.82 -27.93 -15.44
CA ALA A 22 7.27 -29.13 -14.81
C ALA A 22 6.03 -29.68 -15.53
N ARG A 23 5.40 -28.89 -16.40
CA ARG A 23 4.21 -29.23 -17.19
C ARG A 23 4.53 -29.44 -18.68
N GLY A 24 5.82 -29.52 -19.01
CA GLY A 24 6.25 -29.75 -20.41
C GLY A 24 6.02 -28.56 -21.34
N MET A 25 5.77 -27.36 -20.80
CA MET A 25 5.65 -26.16 -21.62
C MET A 25 7.04 -25.72 -22.15
N PRO A 26 7.09 -25.09 -23.33
CA PRO A 26 8.34 -24.53 -23.86
C PRO A 26 8.97 -23.51 -22.90
N LYS A 27 10.30 -23.42 -22.85
CA LYS A 27 11.03 -22.48 -21.98
C LYS A 27 10.59 -21.01 -22.10
N PHE A 28 10.08 -20.62 -23.28
CA PHE A 28 9.60 -19.25 -23.50
C PHE A 28 8.16 -19.00 -23.03
N ALA A 29 7.43 -20.04 -22.60
CA ALA A 29 6.02 -19.91 -22.21
C ALA A 29 5.81 -18.96 -21.01
N ALA A 30 6.67 -19.04 -19.99
CA ALA A 30 6.63 -18.15 -18.85
C ALA A 30 6.76 -16.67 -19.26
N LYS A 31 7.71 -16.37 -20.15
CA LYS A 31 7.89 -15.01 -20.70
C LYS A 31 6.67 -14.55 -21.49
N GLN A 32 6.05 -15.44 -22.28
CA GLN A 32 4.82 -15.11 -23.00
C GLN A 32 3.67 -14.80 -22.05
N LEU A 33 3.50 -15.60 -20.98
CA LEU A 33 2.48 -15.35 -19.96
C LEU A 33 2.68 -14.00 -19.27
N MET A 34 3.93 -13.69 -18.88
CA MET A 34 4.26 -12.39 -18.27
C MET A 34 3.99 -11.22 -19.23
N ASP A 35 4.32 -11.36 -20.53
CA ASP A 35 4.02 -10.33 -21.54
C ASP A 35 2.50 -10.13 -21.69
N TRP A 36 1.72 -11.21 -21.70
CA TRP A 36 0.27 -11.09 -21.73
C TRP A 36 -0.30 -10.38 -20.51
N VAL A 37 0.11 -10.78 -19.31
CA VAL A 37 -0.47 -10.26 -18.08
C VAL A 37 0.06 -8.87 -17.75
N TYR A 38 1.37 -8.70 -17.67
CA TYR A 38 1.97 -7.43 -17.26
C TYR A 38 2.15 -6.43 -18.42
N GLY A 39 2.51 -6.93 -19.60
CA GLY A 39 2.75 -6.08 -20.77
C GLY A 39 1.46 -5.63 -21.46
N LYS A 40 0.51 -6.55 -21.64
CA LYS A 40 -0.74 -6.28 -22.39
C LYS A 40 -1.98 -6.13 -21.49
N GLY A 41 -1.87 -6.41 -20.18
CA GLY A 41 -3.00 -6.35 -19.26
C GLY A 41 -4.07 -7.41 -19.53
N VAL A 42 -3.72 -8.56 -20.07
CA VAL A 42 -4.65 -9.61 -20.48
C VAL A 42 -4.48 -10.85 -19.61
N VAL A 43 -5.55 -11.24 -18.94
CA VAL A 43 -5.65 -12.48 -18.13
C VAL A 43 -6.62 -13.50 -18.74
N ASP A 44 -7.31 -13.13 -19.81
CA ASP A 44 -8.17 -14.01 -20.57
C ASP A 44 -7.31 -14.96 -21.44
N ILE A 45 -7.31 -16.24 -21.09
CA ILE A 45 -6.48 -17.27 -21.71
C ILE A 45 -6.81 -17.44 -23.21
N ASP A 46 -8.06 -17.27 -23.59
CA ASP A 46 -8.50 -17.43 -24.98
C ASP A 46 -7.88 -16.37 -25.90
N ARG A 47 -7.54 -15.21 -25.34
CA ARG A 47 -6.84 -14.13 -26.04
C ARG A 47 -5.33 -14.35 -26.17
N MET A 48 -4.76 -15.31 -25.46
CA MET A 48 -3.31 -15.62 -25.49
C MET A 48 -2.93 -16.45 -26.70
N THR A 49 -3.10 -15.87 -27.90
CA THR A 49 -3.07 -16.60 -29.20
C THR A 49 -1.72 -17.19 -29.59
N ASN A 50 -0.60 -16.74 -28.98
CA ASN A 50 0.72 -17.31 -29.19
C ASN A 50 1.03 -18.54 -28.30
N LEU A 51 0.08 -18.94 -27.43
CA LEU A 51 0.14 -20.21 -26.71
C LEU A 51 -0.63 -21.28 -27.47
N SER A 52 -0.10 -22.52 -27.47
CA SER A 52 -0.82 -23.66 -28.09
C SER A 52 -2.13 -23.91 -27.36
N LYS A 53 -3.09 -24.52 -28.07
CA LYS A 53 -4.38 -24.89 -27.47
C LYS A 53 -4.18 -25.77 -26.23
N ALA A 54 -3.32 -26.77 -26.30
CA ALA A 54 -3.03 -27.67 -25.18
C ALA A 54 -2.52 -26.91 -23.95
N ASN A 55 -1.62 -25.91 -24.16
CA ASN A 55 -1.13 -25.07 -23.05
C ASN A 55 -2.24 -24.18 -22.49
N ARG A 56 -3.13 -23.62 -23.31
CA ARG A 56 -4.27 -22.83 -22.83
C ARG A 56 -5.25 -23.68 -22.02
N ASP A 57 -5.58 -24.88 -22.53
CA ASP A 57 -6.47 -25.83 -21.83
C ASP A 57 -5.88 -26.21 -20.44
N MET A 58 -4.58 -26.46 -20.38
CA MET A 58 -3.89 -26.79 -19.13
C MET A 58 -3.90 -25.60 -18.16
N LEU A 59 -3.60 -24.37 -18.64
CA LEU A 59 -3.64 -23.16 -17.83
C LEU A 59 -5.05 -22.90 -17.26
N ALA A 60 -6.10 -23.14 -18.03
CA ALA A 60 -7.49 -22.99 -17.57
C ALA A 60 -7.83 -23.91 -16.39
N HIS A 61 -7.20 -25.09 -16.34
CA HIS A 61 -7.42 -26.05 -15.26
C HIS A 61 -6.51 -25.86 -14.04
N GLU A 62 -5.28 -25.40 -14.24
CA GLU A 62 -4.26 -25.44 -13.19
C GLU A 62 -3.80 -24.06 -12.70
N MET A 63 -4.23 -22.96 -13.34
CA MET A 63 -3.82 -21.62 -12.96
C MET A 63 -5.01 -20.67 -12.76
N VAL A 64 -4.97 -19.89 -11.69
CA VAL A 64 -5.87 -18.75 -11.48
C VAL A 64 -5.08 -17.47 -11.68
N PHE A 65 -5.55 -16.61 -12.59
CA PHE A 65 -4.90 -15.31 -12.84
C PHE A 65 -5.36 -14.25 -11.85
N LEU A 66 -6.63 -14.20 -11.53
CA LEU A 66 -7.19 -13.26 -10.55
C LEU A 66 -7.75 -14.04 -9.37
N GLN A 67 -7.14 -13.89 -8.20
CA GLN A 67 -7.60 -14.54 -6.97
C GLN A 67 -8.77 -13.80 -6.34
N GLY A 68 -8.76 -12.46 -6.39
CA GLY A 68 -9.80 -11.64 -5.82
C GLY A 68 -11.00 -11.45 -6.74
N SER A 69 -12.13 -11.09 -6.14
CA SER A 69 -13.33 -10.62 -6.82
C SER A 69 -13.50 -9.12 -6.59
N GLU A 70 -13.75 -8.33 -7.64
CA GLU A 70 -14.11 -6.92 -7.50
C GLU A 70 -15.55 -6.84 -6.98
N LEU A 71 -15.70 -6.40 -5.74
CA LEU A 71 -16.99 -6.28 -5.07
C LEU A 71 -17.61 -4.90 -5.27
N ARG A 72 -16.78 -3.87 -5.31
CA ARG A 72 -17.21 -2.49 -5.53
C ARG A 72 -16.14 -1.69 -6.26
N ASN A 73 -16.58 -0.77 -7.10
CA ASN A 73 -15.74 0.15 -7.84
C ASN A 73 -16.37 1.54 -7.79
N LEU A 74 -15.70 2.47 -7.16
CA LEU A 74 -16.17 3.83 -6.96
C LEU A 74 -15.22 4.83 -7.64
N GLU A 75 -15.79 5.85 -8.25
CA GLU A 75 -15.04 6.96 -8.84
C GLU A 75 -15.45 8.28 -8.18
N ALA A 76 -14.46 8.99 -7.65
CA ALA A 76 -14.63 10.31 -7.05
C ALA A 76 -14.69 11.40 -8.11
N THR A 77 -15.20 12.55 -7.72
CA THR A 77 -15.29 13.76 -8.59
C THR A 77 -13.92 14.26 -9.06
N ASP A 78 -12.84 13.96 -8.31
CA ASP A 78 -11.46 14.30 -8.66
C ASP A 78 -10.75 13.22 -9.49
N GLY A 79 -11.48 12.19 -9.94
CA GLY A 79 -10.97 11.06 -10.72
C GLY A 79 -10.26 9.99 -9.90
N THR A 80 -10.25 10.10 -8.58
CA THR A 80 -9.77 9.03 -7.69
C THR A 80 -10.69 7.82 -7.81
N ARG A 81 -10.12 6.62 -7.90
CA ARG A 81 -10.89 5.36 -7.97
C ARG A 81 -10.58 4.48 -6.78
N LYS A 82 -11.61 3.94 -6.16
CA LYS A 82 -11.50 2.99 -5.05
C LYS A 82 -12.10 1.64 -5.46
N LEU A 83 -11.33 0.58 -5.32
CA LEU A 83 -11.79 -0.80 -5.50
C LEU A 83 -11.88 -1.48 -4.14
N LEU A 84 -12.99 -2.15 -3.90
CA LEU A 84 -13.13 -3.16 -2.85
C LEU A 84 -12.92 -4.53 -3.48
N VAL A 85 -11.93 -5.27 -2.98
CA VAL A 85 -11.57 -6.60 -3.49
C VAL A 85 -11.78 -7.64 -2.38
N GLY A 86 -12.64 -8.61 -2.65
CA GLY A 86 -12.87 -9.77 -1.79
C GLY A 86 -11.89 -10.90 -2.12
N TRP A 87 -11.32 -11.53 -1.11
CA TRP A 87 -10.33 -12.58 -1.24
C TRP A 87 -10.87 -13.95 -0.79
N PRO A 88 -10.57 -15.06 -1.51
CA PRO A 88 -10.99 -16.40 -1.08
C PRO A 88 -10.32 -16.81 0.23
N ALA A 89 -10.99 -17.71 0.95
CA ALA A 89 -10.44 -18.37 2.14
C ALA A 89 -9.16 -19.16 1.81
N PRO A 90 -8.22 -19.31 2.76
CA PRO A 90 -7.14 -20.27 2.64
C PRO A 90 -7.74 -21.68 2.43
N GLY A 91 -7.31 -22.38 1.34
CA GLY A 91 -7.83 -23.72 1.03
C GLY A 91 -8.85 -23.81 -0.09
N GLY A 92 -9.20 -22.69 -0.74
CA GLY A 92 -9.96 -22.72 -2.01
C GLY A 92 -11.46 -22.94 -1.87
N GLU A 93 -12.03 -22.77 -0.68
CA GLU A 93 -13.50 -22.65 -0.59
C GLU A 93 -13.92 -21.37 -1.31
N SER A 94 -14.64 -21.53 -2.42
CA SER A 94 -15.25 -20.41 -3.13
C SER A 94 -16.11 -19.64 -2.14
N VAL A 95 -15.86 -18.35 -2.01
CA VAL A 95 -16.79 -17.46 -1.30
C VAL A 95 -18.11 -17.62 -2.05
N SER A 96 -19.10 -18.25 -1.41
CA SER A 96 -20.48 -18.19 -1.89
C SER A 96 -20.80 -16.72 -2.09
N LEU A 97 -21.39 -16.36 -3.23
CA LEU A 97 -21.74 -14.99 -3.59
C LEU A 97 -22.15 -14.21 -2.35
N PRO A 98 -21.51 -13.07 -2.03
CA PRO A 98 -21.83 -12.35 -0.83
C PRO A 98 -23.33 -12.04 -0.85
N VAL A 99 -24.02 -12.42 0.19
CA VAL A 99 -25.36 -11.90 0.47
C VAL A 99 -25.14 -10.40 0.59
N LEU A 100 -25.74 -9.62 -0.33
CA LEU A 100 -25.60 -8.18 -0.43
C LEU A 100 -25.66 -7.56 0.96
N GLY A 101 -24.52 -6.99 1.42
CA GLY A 101 -24.44 -6.19 2.63
C GLY A 101 -23.77 -6.80 3.86
N VAL A 102 -23.23 -8.02 3.80
CA VAL A 102 -22.43 -8.60 4.90
C VAL A 102 -20.95 -8.62 4.48
N ALA A 103 -20.13 -7.76 5.07
CA ALA A 103 -18.68 -7.83 4.95
C ALA A 103 -18.22 -9.21 5.47
N THR A 104 -17.47 -9.95 4.64
CA THR A 104 -16.99 -11.30 5.02
C THR A 104 -15.70 -11.23 5.83
N GLY A 105 -15.19 -10.00 6.09
CA GLY A 105 -13.93 -9.75 6.76
C GLY A 105 -12.68 -10.03 5.91
N ARG A 106 -12.81 -10.61 4.74
CA ARG A 106 -11.69 -10.95 3.83
C ARG A 106 -11.61 -10.01 2.65
N GLU A 107 -11.78 -8.76 2.91
CA GLU A 107 -11.84 -7.72 1.90
C GLU A 107 -10.71 -6.72 2.10
N THR A 108 -10.26 -6.10 1.03
CA THR A 108 -9.35 -4.96 1.12
C THR A 108 -9.73 -3.91 0.10
N GLU A 109 -9.49 -2.67 0.47
CA GLU A 109 -9.62 -1.55 -0.45
C GLU A 109 -8.26 -1.16 -1.01
N CYS A 110 -8.23 -0.78 -2.28
CA CYS A 110 -7.10 -0.15 -2.92
C CYS A 110 -7.56 1.05 -3.74
N VAL A 111 -6.69 2.04 -3.91
CA VAL A 111 -7.07 3.34 -4.49
C VAL A 111 -6.09 3.75 -5.58
N MET A 112 -6.62 4.15 -6.74
CA MET A 112 -5.86 4.85 -7.77
C MET A 112 -6.07 6.36 -7.60
N ILE A 113 -4.97 7.08 -7.40
CA ILE A 113 -4.96 8.52 -7.19
C ILE A 113 -4.33 9.18 -8.42
N PRO A 114 -5.11 9.92 -9.23
CA PRO A 114 -4.59 10.62 -10.39
C PRO A 114 -3.94 11.95 -10.01
N SER A 115 -2.93 12.33 -10.77
CA SER A 115 -2.44 13.70 -10.89
C SER A 115 -2.07 13.97 -12.34
N GLU A 116 -1.66 15.18 -12.70
CA GLU A 116 -1.33 15.54 -14.09
C GLU A 116 -0.35 14.56 -14.73
N GLU A 117 0.71 14.19 -14.02
CA GLU A 117 1.79 13.34 -14.55
C GLU A 117 1.86 11.94 -13.90
N ARG A 118 1.06 11.68 -12.87
CA ARG A 118 1.19 10.45 -12.08
C ARG A 118 -0.13 9.71 -11.93
N ARG A 119 -0.01 8.40 -11.93
CA ARG A 119 -1.07 7.46 -11.53
C ARG A 119 -0.53 6.66 -10.36
N THR A 120 -0.96 7.01 -9.15
CA THR A 120 -0.46 6.40 -7.92
C THR A 120 -1.42 5.33 -7.43
N ALA A 121 -0.94 4.10 -7.30
CA ALA A 121 -1.67 3.03 -6.61
C ALA A 121 -1.37 3.09 -5.11
N CYS A 122 -2.40 3.31 -4.30
CA CYS A 122 -2.38 3.13 -2.85
C CYS A 122 -2.92 1.73 -2.56
N VAL A 123 -2.06 0.86 -2.02
CA VAL A 123 -2.37 -0.56 -1.85
C VAL A 123 -2.34 -1.00 -0.40
N SER A 124 -3.15 -2.00 -0.11
CA SER A 124 -3.25 -2.65 1.20
C SER A 124 -2.25 -3.79 1.31
N SER A 125 -1.71 -3.99 2.50
CA SER A 125 -0.79 -5.09 2.83
C SER A 125 -1.42 -6.17 3.70
N GLN A 126 -2.55 -5.86 4.34
CA GLN A 126 -3.28 -6.77 5.24
C GLN A 126 -4.79 -6.56 5.05
N MET A 127 -5.58 -7.50 5.49
CA MET A 127 -7.02 -7.38 5.69
C MET A 127 -7.23 -6.81 7.10
N GLY A 128 -7.68 -5.55 7.18
CA GLY A 128 -7.64 -4.78 8.44
C GLY A 128 -6.25 -4.26 8.79
N CYS A 129 -6.04 -3.82 10.03
CA CYS A 129 -4.75 -3.33 10.51
C CYS A 129 -4.55 -3.66 12.01
N PRO A 130 -3.41 -4.27 12.40
CA PRO A 130 -3.16 -4.64 13.79
C PRO A 130 -2.76 -3.47 14.69
N VAL A 131 -2.43 -2.31 14.11
CA VAL A 131 -1.90 -1.16 14.86
C VAL A 131 -2.97 -0.48 15.71
N GLY A 132 -4.19 -0.36 15.18
CA GLY A 132 -5.32 0.24 15.90
C GLY A 132 -5.18 1.75 16.13
N CYS A 133 -4.56 2.50 15.20
CA CYS A 133 -4.47 3.96 15.31
C CYS A 133 -5.85 4.59 15.48
N LYS A 134 -6.01 5.42 16.52
CA LYS A 134 -7.32 5.96 16.94
C LYS A 134 -7.95 6.97 15.98
N PHE A 135 -7.23 7.34 14.92
CA PHE A 135 -7.68 8.26 13.87
C PHE A 135 -7.92 7.54 12.52
N CYS A 136 -7.77 6.21 12.46
CA CYS A 136 -7.77 5.46 11.19
C CYS A 136 -8.85 4.37 11.19
N ALA A 137 -9.70 4.38 10.18
CA ALA A 137 -10.77 3.39 10.02
C ALA A 137 -10.25 1.96 9.86
N SER A 138 -9.11 1.77 9.18
CA SER A 138 -8.55 0.43 8.92
C SER A 138 -8.16 -0.36 10.17
N GLY A 139 -8.00 0.30 11.32
CA GLY A 139 -7.61 -0.34 12.58
C GLY A 139 -8.76 -0.64 13.53
N LEU A 140 -9.99 -0.21 13.21
CA LEU A 140 -11.14 -0.30 14.13
C LEU A 140 -11.55 -1.74 14.45
N GLU A 141 -11.42 -2.64 13.49
CA GLU A 141 -11.82 -4.04 13.60
C GLU A 141 -10.61 -4.99 13.77
N GLY A 142 -9.41 -4.42 13.93
CA GLY A 142 -8.19 -5.20 14.04
C GLY A 142 -7.68 -5.73 12.68
N VAL A 143 -6.98 -6.88 12.72
CA VAL A 143 -6.42 -7.52 11.52
C VAL A 143 -6.95 -8.93 11.40
N GLU A 144 -7.43 -9.30 10.20
CA GLU A 144 -7.89 -10.66 9.91
C GLU A 144 -6.80 -11.52 9.28
N GLY A 145 -5.84 -10.91 8.61
CA GLY A 145 -4.73 -11.64 8.04
C GLY A 145 -3.84 -10.81 7.11
N ASN A 146 -2.71 -11.41 6.78
CA ASN A 146 -1.76 -10.85 5.84
C ASN A 146 -2.19 -11.14 4.40
N LEU A 147 -2.02 -10.17 3.52
CA LEU A 147 -2.10 -10.42 2.08
C LEU A 147 -0.84 -11.13 1.60
N THR A 148 -1.02 -12.05 0.67
CA THR A 148 0.10 -12.69 -0.03
C THR A 148 0.75 -11.73 -1.02
N THR A 149 1.94 -12.07 -1.49
CA THR A 149 2.64 -11.32 -2.56
C THR A 149 1.74 -11.10 -3.76
N GLY A 150 1.09 -12.15 -4.24
CA GLY A 150 0.23 -12.09 -5.41
C GLY A 150 -0.98 -11.18 -5.21
N ARG A 151 -1.63 -11.24 -4.06
CA ARG A 151 -2.78 -10.38 -3.75
C ARG A 151 -2.39 -8.89 -3.70
N ILE A 152 -1.17 -8.57 -3.23
CA ILE A 152 -0.66 -7.19 -3.25
C ILE A 152 -0.41 -6.73 -4.71
N VAL A 153 0.24 -7.56 -5.52
CA VAL A 153 0.51 -7.24 -6.94
C VAL A 153 -0.78 -7.14 -7.74
N GLU A 154 -1.75 -8.02 -7.48
CA GLU A 154 -3.05 -8.03 -8.13
C GLU A 154 -3.82 -6.71 -7.91
N GLN A 155 -3.74 -6.09 -6.74
CA GLN A 155 -4.35 -4.77 -6.51
C GLN A 155 -3.79 -3.72 -7.50
N VAL A 156 -2.46 -3.65 -7.65
CA VAL A 156 -1.84 -2.69 -8.58
C VAL A 156 -2.24 -2.97 -10.02
N TRP A 157 -2.27 -4.27 -10.41
CA TRP A 157 -2.68 -4.68 -11.72
C TRP A 157 -4.15 -4.29 -12.01
N ARG A 158 -5.07 -4.57 -11.07
CA ARG A 158 -6.49 -4.19 -11.20
C ARG A 158 -6.70 -2.70 -11.36
N LEU A 159 -5.98 -1.89 -10.57
CA LEU A 159 -6.03 -0.43 -10.67
C LEU A 159 -5.53 0.05 -12.05
N ALA A 160 -4.51 -0.60 -12.62
CA ALA A 160 -4.01 -0.29 -13.96
C ALA A 160 -5.03 -0.60 -15.06
N GLN A 161 -5.91 -1.61 -14.85
CA GLN A 161 -6.94 -1.99 -15.82
C GLN A 161 -8.18 -1.09 -15.77
N GLN A 162 -8.28 -0.17 -14.83
CA GLN A 162 -9.44 0.71 -14.74
C GLN A 162 -9.54 1.65 -15.95
N PRO A 163 -10.75 1.98 -16.42
CA PRO A 163 -10.94 2.85 -17.59
C PRO A 163 -10.18 4.18 -17.44
N GLY A 164 -9.40 4.55 -18.44
CA GLY A 164 -8.64 5.81 -18.48
C GLY A 164 -7.39 5.87 -17.59
N VAL A 165 -7.07 4.81 -16.83
CA VAL A 165 -5.89 4.79 -15.94
C VAL A 165 -4.63 4.40 -16.69
N GLY A 166 -4.63 3.24 -17.33
CA GLY A 166 -3.44 2.72 -18.00
C GLY A 166 -2.28 2.42 -17.03
N ARG A 167 -1.07 2.87 -17.38
CA ARG A 167 0.12 2.53 -16.60
C ARG A 167 0.16 3.22 -15.23
N ILE A 168 0.27 2.44 -14.18
CA ILE A 168 0.61 2.95 -12.84
C ILE A 168 2.07 3.40 -12.82
N SER A 169 2.30 4.61 -12.34
CA SER A 169 3.63 5.22 -12.27
C SER A 169 4.26 5.15 -10.89
N ASN A 170 3.45 5.13 -9.83
CA ASN A 170 3.88 5.17 -8.44
C ASN A 170 3.04 4.19 -7.61
N VAL A 171 3.65 3.62 -6.57
CA VAL A 171 2.94 2.77 -5.60
C VAL A 171 3.24 3.26 -4.18
N VAL A 172 2.21 3.34 -3.34
CA VAL A 172 2.36 3.66 -1.93
C VAL A 172 1.67 2.58 -1.09
N PHE A 173 2.38 2.00 -0.16
CA PHE A 173 1.84 1.08 0.83
C PHE A 173 1.25 1.88 2.00
N MET A 174 0.11 2.52 1.73
CA MET A 174 -0.60 3.41 2.66
C MET A 174 -2.11 3.08 2.73
N GLY A 175 -2.49 1.91 2.22
CA GLY A 175 -3.81 1.34 2.36
C GLY A 175 -3.98 0.66 3.72
N MET A 176 -4.77 -0.41 3.75
CA MET A 176 -5.02 -1.17 4.98
C MET A 176 -3.80 -2.00 5.38
N GLY A 177 -3.49 -2.01 6.69
CA GLY A 177 -2.41 -2.80 7.27
C GLY A 177 -1.14 -2.02 7.57
N GLU A 178 -0.25 -2.66 8.35
CA GLU A 178 1.13 -2.23 8.59
C GLU A 178 2.06 -3.03 7.68
N PRO A 179 2.65 -2.40 6.64
CA PRO A 179 3.43 -3.12 5.64
C PRO A 179 4.62 -3.89 6.22
N LEU A 180 5.29 -3.34 7.23
CA LEU A 180 6.45 -3.99 7.83
C LEU A 180 6.07 -5.12 8.80
N ALA A 181 4.81 -5.25 9.21
CA ALA A 181 4.30 -6.45 9.88
C ALA A 181 4.09 -7.60 8.88
N ASN A 182 3.98 -7.30 7.57
CA ASN A 182 3.91 -8.28 6.47
C ASN A 182 5.12 -8.14 5.52
N ALA A 183 6.30 -7.87 6.07
CA ALA A 183 7.49 -7.45 5.32
C ALA A 183 7.88 -8.39 4.18
N ASN A 184 7.80 -9.71 4.37
CA ASN A 184 8.22 -10.68 3.35
C ASN A 184 7.33 -10.59 2.09
N ALA A 185 6.02 -10.57 2.24
CA ALA A 185 5.09 -10.46 1.13
C ALA A 185 5.21 -9.09 0.43
N VAL A 186 5.36 -8.02 1.21
CA VAL A 186 5.56 -6.66 0.70
C VAL A 186 6.85 -6.54 -0.10
N MET A 187 7.98 -7.04 0.42
CA MET A 187 9.26 -7.00 -0.31
C MET A 187 9.22 -7.81 -1.61
N ASN A 188 8.61 -8.99 -1.60
CA ASN A 188 8.43 -9.79 -2.82
C ASN A 188 7.51 -9.08 -3.83
N ALA A 189 6.42 -8.48 -3.37
CA ALA A 189 5.55 -7.67 -4.23
C ALA A 189 6.32 -6.49 -4.86
N ILE A 190 7.16 -5.80 -4.09
CA ILE A 190 8.01 -4.71 -4.61
C ILE A 190 8.97 -5.21 -5.69
N ARG A 191 9.57 -6.41 -5.51
CA ARG A 191 10.41 -7.02 -6.56
C ARG A 191 9.63 -7.22 -7.86
N THR A 192 8.44 -7.79 -7.79
CA THR A 192 7.58 -8.00 -8.97
C THR A 192 7.15 -6.66 -9.59
N LEU A 193 6.74 -5.68 -8.78
CA LEU A 193 6.33 -4.36 -9.26
C LEU A 193 7.48 -3.60 -9.93
N ASN A 194 8.72 -3.78 -9.44
CA ASN A 194 9.91 -3.13 -10.01
C ASN A 194 10.48 -3.86 -11.21
N ALA A 195 10.35 -5.17 -11.29
CA ALA A 195 11.00 -6.00 -12.29
C ALA A 195 10.62 -5.61 -13.73
N PRO A 196 11.57 -5.66 -14.68
CA PRO A 196 11.29 -5.40 -16.11
C PRO A 196 10.28 -6.38 -16.72
N TRP A 197 10.20 -7.60 -16.20
CA TRP A 197 9.22 -8.61 -16.60
C TRP A 197 7.88 -8.46 -15.91
N GLY A 198 7.82 -7.65 -14.83
CA GLY A 198 6.62 -7.33 -14.07
C GLY A 198 6.03 -5.99 -14.52
N MET A 199 5.77 -5.09 -13.58
CA MET A 199 5.15 -3.80 -13.90
C MET A 199 6.16 -2.68 -14.26
N GLY A 200 7.46 -2.89 -14.05
CA GLY A 200 8.52 -1.95 -14.42
C GLY A 200 8.45 -0.61 -13.69
N ILE A 201 7.92 -0.57 -12.48
CA ILE A 201 7.81 0.64 -11.67
C ILE A 201 9.14 0.86 -10.96
N SER A 202 9.77 2.01 -11.17
CA SER A 202 11.05 2.32 -10.50
C SER A 202 10.91 2.23 -8.97
N ALA A 203 11.88 1.58 -8.30
CA ALA A 203 11.91 1.45 -6.85
C ALA A 203 11.80 2.81 -6.13
N ARG A 204 12.36 3.87 -6.72
CA ARG A 204 12.26 5.25 -6.21
C ARG A 204 10.83 5.83 -6.24
N LYS A 205 9.92 5.19 -6.97
CA LYS A 205 8.51 5.56 -7.08
C LYS A 205 7.62 4.63 -6.25
N ILE A 206 8.23 3.77 -5.43
CA ILE A 206 7.55 2.89 -4.49
C ILE A 206 7.85 3.40 -3.08
N THR A 207 6.80 3.69 -2.31
CA THR A 207 6.90 4.17 -0.94
C THR A 207 6.35 3.10 0.01
N VAL A 208 7.17 2.70 0.97
CA VAL A 208 6.73 1.87 2.10
C VAL A 208 6.51 2.79 3.29
N SER A 209 5.25 2.88 3.74
CA SER A 209 4.89 3.61 4.95
C SER A 209 4.85 2.64 6.13
N THR A 210 5.29 3.09 7.30
CA THR A 210 5.25 2.30 8.53
C THR A 210 4.96 3.19 9.73
N VAL A 211 4.20 2.67 10.67
CA VAL A 211 4.00 3.30 11.98
C VAL A 211 5.29 3.28 12.81
N GLY A 212 6.22 2.43 12.43
CA GLY A 212 7.53 2.34 13.04
C GLY A 212 7.72 1.06 13.86
N LEU A 213 8.41 0.14 13.21
CA LEU A 213 8.95 -1.07 13.81
C LEU A 213 10.48 -1.01 13.61
N PRO A 214 11.28 -0.53 14.59
CA PRO A 214 12.71 -0.26 14.39
C PRO A 214 13.48 -1.45 13.82
N ALA A 215 13.21 -2.66 14.32
CA ALA A 215 13.85 -3.89 13.81
C ALA A 215 13.46 -4.19 12.35
N ALA A 216 12.23 -3.91 11.94
CA ALA A 216 11.78 -4.12 10.57
C ALA A 216 12.30 -3.03 9.61
N ILE A 217 12.43 -1.78 10.08
CA ILE A 217 13.11 -0.71 9.32
C ILE A 217 14.57 -1.09 9.06
N ARG A 218 15.29 -1.64 10.06
CA ARG A 218 16.66 -2.13 9.87
C ARG A 218 16.74 -3.29 8.87
N LYS A 219 15.78 -4.21 8.87
CA LYS A 219 15.69 -5.25 7.82
C LYS A 219 15.46 -4.65 6.43
N LEU A 220 14.67 -3.58 6.32
CA LEU A 220 14.48 -2.88 5.06
C LEU A 220 15.77 -2.20 4.56
N CYS A 221 16.73 -1.88 5.45
CA CYS A 221 18.05 -1.41 5.06
C CYS A 221 18.82 -2.41 4.21
N ASP A 222 18.57 -3.72 4.39
CA ASP A 222 19.23 -4.81 3.66
C ASP A 222 18.50 -5.18 2.36
N PHE A 223 17.36 -4.53 2.09
CA PHE A 223 16.61 -4.75 0.88
C PHE A 223 17.33 -4.12 -0.31
N GLU A 224 17.55 -4.90 -1.38
CA GLU A 224 18.36 -4.51 -2.53
C GLU A 224 17.78 -3.36 -3.37
N LEU A 225 16.50 -3.05 -3.20
CA LEU A 225 15.81 -1.99 -3.95
C LEU A 225 15.67 -0.71 -3.09
N PRO A 226 16.16 0.44 -3.56
CA PRO A 226 16.14 1.68 -2.80
C PRO A 226 14.76 2.34 -2.83
N VAL A 227 13.79 1.77 -2.14
CA VAL A 227 12.43 2.32 -2.00
C VAL A 227 12.43 3.62 -1.17
N THR A 228 11.33 4.33 -1.17
CA THR A 228 11.15 5.48 -0.26
C THR A 228 10.54 4.99 1.04
N LEU A 229 11.17 5.33 2.18
CA LEU A 229 10.61 5.06 3.51
C LEU A 229 9.81 6.28 3.98
N ALA A 230 8.55 6.05 4.36
CA ALA A 230 7.70 7.04 5.01
C ALA A 230 7.41 6.58 6.45
N LEU A 231 7.84 7.37 7.43
CA LEU A 231 7.53 7.13 8.83
C LEU A 231 6.23 7.84 9.21
N SER A 232 5.21 7.08 9.54
CA SER A 232 3.95 7.57 10.12
C SER A 232 4.20 8.01 11.57
N LEU A 233 4.77 9.21 11.73
CA LEU A 233 5.15 9.74 13.04
C LEU A 233 3.93 10.24 13.80
N HIS A 234 3.15 11.14 13.21
CA HIS A 234 1.85 11.69 13.64
C HIS A 234 1.83 12.44 14.98
N ALA A 235 2.89 12.34 15.78
CA ALA A 235 3.10 13.16 16.97
C ALA A 235 4.61 13.30 17.24
N PRO A 236 5.09 14.47 17.71
CA PRO A 236 6.52 14.71 17.84
C PRO A 236 7.11 14.18 19.16
N THR A 237 6.27 13.72 20.10
CA THR A 237 6.69 13.19 21.40
C THR A 237 6.08 11.82 21.65
N ASP A 238 6.77 11.01 22.47
CA ASP A 238 6.27 9.69 22.86
C ASP A 238 4.92 9.75 23.58
N GLU A 239 4.75 10.77 24.42
CA GLU A 239 3.53 10.98 25.19
C GLU A 239 2.31 11.21 24.29
N LEU A 240 2.39 12.14 23.35
CA LEU A 240 1.32 12.41 22.40
C LEU A 240 1.10 11.23 21.47
N ARG A 241 2.19 10.59 21.04
CA ARG A 241 2.13 9.48 20.10
C ARG A 241 1.38 8.27 20.67
N ARG A 242 1.63 7.91 21.94
CA ARG A 242 0.90 6.83 22.65
C ARG A 242 -0.59 7.09 22.76
N GLN A 243 -1.02 8.34 22.81
CA GLN A 243 -2.46 8.66 22.89
C GLN A 243 -3.22 8.30 21.61
N ILE A 244 -2.56 8.29 20.44
CA ILE A 244 -3.19 8.09 19.13
C ILE A 244 -2.74 6.82 18.39
N ILE A 245 -1.59 6.25 18.75
CA ILE A 245 -1.01 5.06 18.13
C ILE A 245 -0.71 4.01 19.22
N PRO A 246 -1.53 2.97 19.39
CA PRO A 246 -1.30 1.95 20.41
C PRO A 246 0.08 1.30 20.35
N TRP A 247 0.62 1.05 19.16
CA TRP A 247 1.96 0.46 19.02
C TRP A 247 3.12 1.39 19.42
N ALA A 248 2.86 2.65 19.72
CA ALA A 248 3.86 3.55 20.29
C ALA A 248 4.32 3.15 21.70
N GLU A 249 3.64 2.22 22.35
CA GLU A 249 4.10 1.60 23.60
C GLU A 249 5.35 0.73 23.41
N TYR A 250 5.58 0.21 22.20
CA TYR A 250 6.67 -0.74 21.91
C TYR A 250 7.92 -0.08 21.33
N SER A 251 7.89 1.21 21.01
CA SER A 251 9.04 1.94 20.46
C SER A 251 8.93 3.42 20.70
N THR A 252 10.03 4.03 21.13
CA THR A 252 10.15 5.47 21.32
C THR A 252 10.41 6.19 20.00
N VAL A 253 10.07 7.48 19.94
CA VAL A 253 10.43 8.35 18.81
C VAL A 253 11.94 8.32 18.55
N SER A 254 12.77 8.34 19.60
CA SER A 254 14.22 8.25 19.47
C SER A 254 14.72 6.99 18.78
N GLU A 255 14.16 5.81 19.12
CA GLU A 255 14.51 4.54 18.47
C GLU A 255 14.08 4.51 17.01
N LEU A 256 12.92 5.08 16.69
CA LEU A 256 12.44 5.21 15.32
C LEU A 256 13.34 6.10 14.48
N LEU A 257 13.74 7.26 15.02
CA LEU A 257 14.64 8.18 14.34
C LEU A 257 16.03 7.57 14.13
N GLY A 258 16.54 6.81 15.10
CA GLY A 258 17.79 6.05 14.95
C GLY A 258 17.71 5.04 13.80
N ALA A 259 16.64 4.26 13.71
CA ALA A 259 16.44 3.33 12.59
C ALA A 259 16.30 4.04 11.23
N CYS A 260 15.64 5.21 11.19
CA CYS A 260 15.56 6.04 10.00
C CYS A 260 16.92 6.61 9.56
N GLN A 261 17.76 7.03 10.51
CA GLN A 261 19.14 7.47 10.22
C GLN A 261 19.97 6.34 9.63
N GLU A 262 19.89 5.13 10.20
CA GLU A 262 20.54 3.93 9.66
C GLU A 262 20.08 3.63 8.22
N TYR A 263 18.75 3.74 7.97
CA TYR A 263 18.18 3.58 6.64
C TYR A 263 18.75 4.59 5.64
N PHE A 264 18.76 5.87 6.01
CA PHE A 264 19.32 6.93 5.18
C PHE A 264 20.82 6.70 4.91
N ALA A 265 21.61 6.40 5.95
CA ALA A 265 23.05 6.18 5.82
C ALA A 265 23.37 5.03 4.84
N LYS A 266 22.55 3.97 4.83
CA LYS A 266 22.77 2.79 4.01
C LYS A 266 22.25 2.95 2.58
N THR A 267 21.10 3.58 2.41
CA THR A 267 20.41 3.64 1.12
C THR A 267 20.59 4.97 0.37
N GLY A 268 21.01 6.03 1.06
CA GLY A 268 21.03 7.41 0.55
C GLY A 268 19.64 7.99 0.26
N ARG A 269 18.55 7.31 0.74
CA ARG A 269 17.17 7.75 0.50
C ARG A 269 16.67 8.63 1.63
N GLU A 270 16.22 9.83 1.28
CA GLU A 270 15.57 10.73 2.24
C GLU A 270 14.31 10.08 2.84
N ILE A 271 14.12 10.32 4.13
CA ILE A 271 12.94 9.88 4.86
C ILE A 271 11.82 10.88 4.66
N THR A 272 10.59 10.39 4.57
CA THR A 272 9.41 11.24 4.66
C THR A 272 8.74 11.01 6.01
N LEU A 273 8.52 12.07 6.78
CA LEU A 273 7.69 12.03 7.98
C LEU A 273 6.25 12.33 7.58
N GLU A 274 5.36 11.38 7.75
CA GLU A 274 3.92 11.58 7.60
C GLU A 274 3.36 12.08 8.94
N TYR A 275 2.69 13.21 8.92
CA TYR A 275 2.14 13.86 10.11
C TYR A 275 0.68 14.25 9.86
N ILE A 276 -0.24 13.52 10.50
CA ILE A 276 -1.66 13.84 10.47
C ILE A 276 -1.95 14.97 11.45
N LEU A 277 -2.59 16.01 10.99
CA LEU A 277 -3.05 17.11 11.81
C LEU A 277 -4.47 16.83 12.29
N LEU A 278 -4.63 16.69 13.59
CA LEU A 278 -5.88 16.47 14.32
C LEU A 278 -6.24 17.76 15.03
N GLY A 279 -7.34 18.39 14.64
CA GLY A 279 -7.73 19.73 15.11
C GLY A 279 -7.82 19.81 16.63
N GLY A 280 -7.11 20.75 17.25
CA GLY A 280 -7.03 20.97 18.67
C GLY A 280 -6.25 19.92 19.46
N PHE A 281 -5.58 18.95 18.81
CA PHE A 281 -4.85 17.89 19.50
C PHE A 281 -3.33 17.95 19.28
N ASN A 282 -2.86 17.97 18.03
CA ASN A 282 -1.43 17.92 17.68
C ASN A 282 -1.04 18.96 16.63
N ASP A 283 -1.85 19.98 16.44
CA ASP A 283 -1.75 21.02 15.44
C ASP A 283 -1.27 22.39 16.01
N GLN A 284 -0.80 22.40 17.26
CA GLN A 284 -0.33 23.63 17.93
C GLN A 284 1.12 23.96 17.53
N ARG A 285 1.51 25.22 17.75
CA ARG A 285 2.83 25.74 17.39
C ARG A 285 3.98 24.96 18.01
N GLU A 286 3.86 24.57 19.27
CA GLU A 286 4.87 23.84 20.03
C GLU A 286 5.16 22.47 19.38
N GLN A 287 4.13 21.80 18.87
CA GLN A 287 4.31 20.55 18.15
C GLN A 287 4.98 20.75 16.78
N ALA A 288 4.71 21.88 16.11
CA ALA A 288 5.38 22.22 14.87
C ALA A 288 6.89 22.50 15.08
N GLU A 289 7.24 23.23 16.12
CA GLU A 289 8.63 23.52 16.49
C GLU A 289 9.40 22.23 16.84
N GLU A 290 8.80 21.34 17.62
CA GLU A 290 9.39 20.06 17.97
C GLU A 290 9.52 19.13 16.74
N LEU A 291 8.51 19.07 15.87
CA LEU A 291 8.57 18.33 14.61
C LEU A 291 9.67 18.87 13.68
N ALA A 292 9.82 20.20 13.63
CA ALA A 292 10.90 20.83 12.87
C ALA A 292 12.28 20.39 13.38
N ARG A 293 12.46 20.35 14.70
CA ARG A 293 13.70 19.88 15.34
C ARG A 293 13.99 18.43 14.95
N ILE A 294 12.99 17.54 15.03
CA ILE A 294 13.10 16.13 14.62
C ILE A 294 13.48 16.01 13.15
N ALA A 295 12.74 16.66 12.26
CA ALA A 295 12.95 16.55 10.81
C ALA A 295 14.36 16.96 10.39
N ARG A 296 14.93 17.97 11.05
CA ARG A 296 16.30 18.44 10.81
C ARG A 296 17.36 17.45 11.26
N THR A 297 17.13 16.70 12.36
CA THR A 297 18.11 15.71 12.86
C THR A 297 18.32 14.54 11.92
N ILE A 298 17.29 14.16 11.13
CA ILE A 298 17.35 13.03 10.20
C ILE A 298 17.27 13.43 8.73
N ARG A 299 17.30 14.75 8.44
CA ARG A 299 17.16 15.29 7.07
C ARG A 299 15.93 14.76 6.35
N ALA A 300 14.79 14.81 7.03
CA ALA A 300 13.53 14.34 6.48
C ALA A 300 12.70 15.45 5.83
N ASN A 301 11.94 15.08 4.81
CA ASN A 301 10.81 15.88 4.35
C ASN A 301 9.60 15.60 5.25
N VAL A 302 8.70 16.57 5.39
CA VAL A 302 7.45 16.41 6.15
C VAL A 302 6.24 16.51 5.22
N ASN A 303 5.38 15.51 5.26
CA ASN A 303 4.05 15.55 4.65
C ASN A 303 3.00 15.80 5.74
N LEU A 304 2.36 16.94 5.69
CA LEU A 304 1.22 17.27 6.54
C LEU A 304 -0.06 16.73 5.89
N ILE A 305 -0.79 15.93 6.63
CA ILE A 305 -2.05 15.33 6.22
C ILE A 305 -3.17 15.97 7.04
N ARG A 306 -4.06 16.71 6.39
CA ARG A 306 -5.29 17.15 7.08
C ARG A 306 -6.12 15.93 7.40
N TYR A 307 -6.55 15.80 8.64
CA TYR A 307 -7.41 14.69 9.05
C TYR A 307 -8.64 14.58 8.14
N ASN A 308 -8.92 13.39 7.68
CA ASN A 308 -10.17 13.07 6.98
C ASN A 308 -11.05 12.37 7.98
N GLU A 309 -12.16 13.01 8.30
CA GLU A 309 -13.06 12.53 9.35
C GLU A 309 -13.55 11.12 9.05
N VAL A 310 -13.61 10.33 10.11
CA VAL A 310 -14.09 8.95 10.12
C VAL A 310 -15.24 8.86 11.10
N ASP A 311 -16.35 8.31 10.65
CA ASP A 311 -17.55 8.19 11.45
C ASP A 311 -17.27 7.41 12.75
N GLY A 312 -17.69 7.97 13.88
CA GLY A 312 -17.51 7.39 15.22
C GLY A 312 -16.15 7.64 15.86
N LEU A 313 -15.21 8.35 15.22
CA LEU A 313 -13.94 8.75 15.84
C LEU A 313 -14.00 10.18 16.39
N PRO A 314 -13.31 10.47 17.52
CA PRO A 314 -13.50 11.71 18.28
C PRO A 314 -12.70 12.91 17.75
N PHE A 315 -12.01 12.78 16.63
CA PHE A 315 -11.13 13.82 16.12
C PHE A 315 -11.82 14.73 15.10
N ALA A 316 -11.42 15.99 15.07
CA ALA A 316 -11.88 16.98 14.12
C ALA A 316 -10.81 17.29 13.07
N ARG A 317 -11.25 17.68 11.88
CA ARG A 317 -10.37 18.23 10.84
C ARG A 317 -9.88 19.61 11.29
N PRO A 318 -8.56 19.90 11.18
CA PRO A 318 -8.04 21.23 11.52
C PRO A 318 -8.49 22.28 10.51
N ASP A 319 -8.57 23.53 10.96
CA ASP A 319 -8.82 24.66 10.08
C ASP A 319 -7.66 24.93 9.14
N ASP A 320 -7.96 25.44 7.95
CA ASP A 320 -6.92 25.74 6.94
C ASP A 320 -5.88 26.75 7.44
N ARG A 321 -6.28 27.73 8.29
CA ARG A 321 -5.37 28.67 8.91
C ARG A 321 -4.34 27.98 9.80
N ASP A 322 -4.77 27.07 10.65
CA ASP A 322 -3.92 26.36 11.60
C ASP A 322 -2.94 25.43 10.87
N VAL A 323 -3.41 24.78 9.78
CA VAL A 323 -2.55 23.98 8.90
C VAL A 323 -1.46 24.82 8.22
N LEU A 324 -1.81 26.03 7.75
CA LEU A 324 -0.85 26.91 7.08
C LEU A 324 0.13 27.52 8.09
N GLU A 325 -0.31 27.85 9.30
CA GLU A 325 0.56 28.30 10.38
C GLU A 325 1.54 27.21 10.79
N PHE A 326 1.07 25.98 11.00
CA PHE A 326 1.91 24.82 11.28
C PHE A 326 2.97 24.59 10.19
N GLN A 327 2.56 24.69 8.90
CA GLN A 327 3.47 24.57 7.77
C GLN A 327 4.51 25.70 7.76
N SER A 328 4.12 26.94 8.08
CA SER A 328 5.02 28.09 8.11
C SER A 328 6.13 27.88 9.13
N VAL A 329 5.81 27.44 10.35
CA VAL A 329 6.80 27.14 11.40
C VAL A 329 7.84 26.13 10.91
N LEU A 330 7.41 25.05 10.25
CA LEU A 330 8.32 24.05 9.69
C LEU A 330 9.23 24.63 8.60
N ARG A 331 8.66 25.43 7.67
CA ARG A 331 9.39 26.05 6.58
C ARG A 331 10.37 27.10 7.06
N ASP A 332 10.00 27.92 8.02
CA ASP A 332 10.86 28.93 8.64
C ASP A 332 12.05 28.27 9.35
N ALA A 333 11.87 27.06 9.87
CA ALA A 333 12.94 26.23 10.42
C ALA A 333 13.79 25.51 9.34
N GLY A 334 13.51 25.74 8.03
CA GLY A 334 14.24 25.13 6.90
C GLY A 334 13.84 23.70 6.58
N VAL A 335 12.67 23.23 7.03
CA VAL A 335 12.16 21.88 6.73
C VAL A 335 11.33 21.88 5.45
N ASN A 336 11.67 21.01 4.50
CA ASN A 336 10.88 20.82 3.29
C ASN A 336 9.52 20.19 3.65
N THR A 337 8.45 20.98 3.57
CA THR A 337 7.13 20.61 4.08
C THR A 337 6.05 20.77 3.02
N HIS A 338 5.28 19.71 2.83
CA HIS A 338 4.18 19.64 1.88
C HIS A 338 2.86 19.35 2.58
N ILE A 339 1.80 20.07 2.22
CA ILE A 339 0.43 19.72 2.62
C ILE A 339 -0.11 18.78 1.54
N ARG A 340 -0.44 17.54 1.92
CA ARG A 340 -1.04 16.58 1.00
C ARG A 340 -2.49 16.94 0.70
N ALA A 341 -2.83 16.94 -0.58
CA ALA A 341 -4.24 17.05 -0.99
C ALA A 341 -5.00 15.78 -0.54
N SER A 342 -6.14 15.98 0.12
CA SER A 342 -7.06 14.89 0.40
C SER A 342 -7.84 14.56 -0.88
N ARG A 343 -7.55 13.41 -1.49
CA ARG A 343 -8.18 12.93 -2.70
C ARG A 343 -9.24 11.88 -2.40
N GLY A 344 -10.32 11.83 -3.19
CA GLY A 344 -11.37 10.83 -3.07
C GLY A 344 -12.18 10.87 -1.77
N ARG A 345 -12.34 12.04 -1.15
CA ARG A 345 -13.09 12.19 0.11
C ARG A 345 -14.57 11.81 -0.02
N ASP A 346 -15.17 12.16 -1.15
CA ASP A 346 -16.57 11.92 -1.49
C ASP A 346 -16.92 10.42 -1.60
N ILE A 347 -15.93 9.58 -1.82
CA ILE A 347 -16.06 8.12 -1.85
C ILE A 347 -15.33 7.42 -0.68
N LYS A 348 -14.99 8.16 0.38
CA LYS A 348 -14.23 7.65 1.54
C LYS A 348 -12.94 6.90 1.11
N ALA A 349 -12.18 7.47 0.17
CA ALA A 349 -10.92 6.91 -0.34
C ALA A 349 -9.68 7.65 0.15
N ALA A 350 -9.83 8.69 0.97
CA ALA A 350 -8.71 9.45 1.51
C ALA A 350 -7.97 8.67 2.60
N CYS A 351 -6.72 9.10 2.88
CA CYS A 351 -5.89 8.47 3.91
C CYS A 351 -6.64 8.38 5.25
N GLY A 352 -6.61 7.19 5.86
CA GLY A 352 -7.28 6.88 7.13
C GLY A 352 -8.74 6.48 7.01
N GLN A 353 -9.37 6.55 5.82
CA GLN A 353 -10.81 6.26 5.64
C GLN A 353 -11.10 4.85 5.10
N LEU A 354 -10.09 4.06 4.71
CA LEU A 354 -10.32 2.75 4.11
C LEU A 354 -10.84 1.75 5.16
N ARG A 355 -12.01 1.19 4.90
CA ARG A 355 -12.70 0.28 5.81
C ARG A 355 -13.84 -0.45 5.10
N HIS A 356 -13.63 -1.44 4.30
CA HIS A 356 -14.66 -2.38 3.77
C HIS A 356 -16.07 -1.77 3.43
N GLU A 357 -16.18 -0.48 3.12
CA GLU A 357 -17.44 0.23 2.87
C GLU A 357 -17.70 0.50 1.38
#